data_8949fe0d6bc9646e50d8c42eb53d109f
#
_entry.id   8949fe0d6bc9646e50d8c42eb53d109f
#
_cell.length_a   1.000
_cell.length_b   1.000
_cell.length_c   1.000
_cell.angle_alpha   90.00
_cell.angle_beta   90.00
_cell.angle_gamma   90.00
#
_symmetry.space_group_name_H-M   'P 1'
#
loop_
_entity.id
_entity.type
_entity.pdbx_description
1 polymer ?
#
loop_
_entity_poly.entity_id
_entity_poly.type
_entity_poly.pdbx_seq_one_letter_code
_entity_poly.pdbx_strand_id
1 'polypeptide(L)'
;ADHNTADDMQKYLDNNLSTDKLKSELADTNSEFYFAILDNKVIGYLKINFGQAQTELKDNSSLEIERIYVLKEFHGKKVGQVLYDKAIDIAKQTKSDYIWLGVWEKNPRAIKFYEKNGFVAFDKHIFKLGNDKQTDIMMRLKIGGH
;
A
#
# COMPACT_ATOMS: atom_id res chain seq x y z
N ALA A 1 17.63 1.62 -21.97
CA ALA A 1 17.43 2.73 -21.10
C ALA A 1 16.53 2.32 -19.97
N ASP A 2 16.97 2.62 -18.85
CA ASP A 2 16.21 2.35 -17.68
C ASP A 2 15.11 3.39 -17.48
N HIS A 3 13.92 2.91 -17.23
CA HIS A 3 12.75 3.77 -17.12
C HIS A 3 12.37 4.11 -15.69
N ASN A 4 13.24 3.86 -14.74
CA ASN A 4 12.89 4.00 -13.34
C ASN A 4 13.45 5.26 -12.73
N THR A 5 13.06 6.38 -13.30
CA THR A 5 13.47 7.71 -12.89
C THR A 5 12.33 8.42 -12.17
N ALA A 6 12.61 9.60 -11.67
CA ALA A 6 11.57 10.46 -11.11
C ALA A 6 10.49 10.79 -12.15
N ASP A 7 10.90 10.90 -13.44
CA ASP A 7 9.94 11.12 -14.51
C ASP A 7 8.98 9.95 -14.67
N ASP A 8 9.47 8.71 -14.52
CA ASP A 8 8.62 7.53 -14.59
C ASP A 8 7.63 7.49 -13.42
N MET A 9 8.10 7.87 -12.23
CA MET A 9 7.20 7.98 -11.09
C MET A 9 6.13 9.03 -11.35
N GLN A 10 6.51 10.18 -11.93
CA GLN A 10 5.56 11.23 -12.24
C GLN A 10 4.54 10.74 -13.27
N LYS A 11 4.99 10.02 -14.29
CA LYS A 11 4.07 9.42 -15.27
C LYS A 11 3.14 8.42 -14.63
N TYR A 12 3.65 7.60 -13.72
CA TYR A 12 2.83 6.66 -12.99
C TYR A 12 1.74 7.39 -12.20
N LEU A 13 2.10 8.44 -11.49
CA LEU A 13 1.16 9.25 -10.74
C LEU A 13 0.13 9.90 -11.66
N ASP A 14 0.58 10.44 -12.80
CA ASP A 14 -0.31 11.09 -13.75
C ASP A 14 -1.30 10.12 -14.40
N ASN A 15 -0.84 8.90 -14.68
CA ASN A 15 -1.67 7.91 -15.36
C ASN A 15 -2.60 7.16 -14.40
N ASN A 16 -2.11 6.84 -13.21
CA ASN A 16 -2.86 6.05 -12.24
C ASN A 16 -3.60 6.91 -11.23
N LEU A 17 -3.12 8.13 -11.03
CA LEU A 17 -3.74 9.12 -10.19
C LEU A 17 -3.94 10.38 -11.01
N SER A 18 -4.90 10.35 -11.93
CA SER A 18 -5.24 11.53 -12.71
C SER A 18 -5.54 12.70 -11.77
N THR A 19 -5.43 13.93 -12.27
CA THR A 19 -5.62 15.11 -11.44
C THR A 19 -6.91 15.05 -10.64
N ASP A 20 -8.02 14.68 -11.29
CA ASP A 20 -9.32 14.61 -10.61
C ASP A 20 -9.35 13.47 -9.60
N LYS A 21 -8.80 12.30 -9.97
CA LYS A 21 -8.75 11.16 -9.07
C LYS A 21 -7.86 11.47 -7.87
N LEU A 22 -6.71 12.08 -8.09
CA LEU A 22 -5.80 12.46 -7.01
C LEU A 22 -6.45 13.45 -6.06
N LYS A 23 -7.13 14.47 -6.60
CA LYS A 23 -7.85 15.44 -5.76
C LYS A 23 -8.91 14.75 -4.92
N SER A 24 -9.66 13.82 -5.53
CA SER A 24 -10.68 13.08 -4.81
C SER A 24 -10.07 12.24 -3.69
N GLU A 25 -8.98 11.53 -3.98
CA GLU A 25 -8.31 10.68 -2.99
C GLU A 25 -7.70 11.51 -1.86
N LEU A 26 -7.07 12.64 -2.18
CA LEU A 26 -6.46 13.51 -1.17
C LEU A 26 -7.51 14.24 -0.34
N ALA A 27 -8.69 14.47 -0.88
CA ALA A 27 -9.78 15.11 -0.15
C ALA A 27 -10.46 14.15 0.83
N ASP A 28 -10.27 12.84 0.66
CA ASP A 28 -10.86 11.86 1.58
C ASP A 28 -10.11 11.89 2.91
N THR A 29 -10.78 12.31 3.98
CA THR A 29 -10.17 12.44 5.29
C THR A 29 -9.82 11.08 5.91
N ASN A 30 -10.30 9.98 5.34
CA ASN A 30 -10.01 8.63 5.80
C ASN A 30 -8.89 7.96 5.00
N SER A 31 -8.23 8.69 4.11
CA SER A 31 -7.07 8.21 3.36
C SER A 31 -5.89 9.14 3.58
N GLU A 32 -4.69 8.57 3.69
CA GLU A 32 -3.47 9.35 3.85
C GLU A 32 -2.40 8.84 2.89
N PHE A 33 -1.65 9.78 2.35
CA PHE A 33 -0.52 9.49 1.47
C PHE A 33 0.77 9.95 2.12
N TYR A 34 1.81 9.13 2.00
CA TYR A 34 3.14 9.46 2.49
C TYR A 34 4.14 9.19 1.37
N PHE A 35 5.00 10.15 1.11
CA PHE A 35 5.96 10.06 0.01
C PHE A 35 7.36 9.88 0.55
N ALA A 36 8.12 8.95 -0.04
CA ALA A 36 9.55 8.84 0.19
C ALA A 36 10.24 9.78 -0.79
N ILE A 37 11.04 10.71 -0.27
CA ILE A 37 11.69 11.73 -1.08
C ILE A 37 13.19 11.63 -0.88
N LEU A 38 13.93 11.61 -1.98
CA LEU A 38 15.37 11.62 -1.99
C LEU A 38 15.84 12.66 -3.01
N ASP A 39 16.68 13.59 -2.59
CA ASP A 39 17.22 14.67 -3.45
C ASP A 39 16.10 15.42 -4.18
N ASN A 40 15.04 15.76 -3.43
CA ASN A 40 13.85 16.47 -3.93
C ASN A 40 13.04 15.71 -4.97
N LYS A 41 13.23 14.39 -5.06
CA LYS A 41 12.48 13.54 -5.99
C LYS A 41 11.66 12.52 -5.22
N VAL A 42 10.43 12.29 -5.68
CA VAL A 42 9.59 11.24 -5.11
C VAL A 42 10.08 9.90 -5.64
N ILE A 43 10.54 9.02 -4.76
CA ILE A 43 11.05 7.70 -5.13
C ILE A 43 10.13 6.56 -4.70
N GLY A 44 9.09 6.86 -3.96
CA GLY A 44 8.10 5.88 -3.55
C GLY A 44 6.98 6.54 -2.78
N TYR A 45 5.90 5.79 -2.54
CA TYR A 45 4.81 6.30 -1.73
C TYR A 45 4.05 5.17 -1.05
N LEU A 46 3.34 5.56 0.00
CA LEU A 46 2.45 4.70 0.76
C LEU A 46 1.06 5.34 0.75
N LYS A 47 0.04 4.54 0.48
CA LYS A 47 -1.34 4.96 0.68
C LYS A 47 -1.98 4.07 1.73
N ILE A 48 -2.57 4.67 2.76
CA ILE A 48 -3.30 3.95 3.80
C ILE A 48 -4.74 4.46 3.86
N ASN A 49 -5.65 3.59 4.27
CA ASN A 49 -7.06 3.92 4.37
C ASN A 49 -7.58 3.54 5.75
N PHE A 50 -8.50 4.34 6.25
CA PHE A 50 -9.20 4.10 7.52
C PHE A 50 -10.70 3.98 7.27
N GLY A 51 -11.41 3.26 8.12
CA GLY A 51 -12.86 3.21 8.14
C GLY A 51 -13.46 2.97 6.76
N GLN A 52 -14.34 3.85 6.32
CA GLN A 52 -15.09 3.67 5.08
C GLN A 52 -14.26 3.89 3.81
N ALA A 53 -13.06 4.45 3.92
CA ALA A 53 -12.16 4.56 2.77
C ALA A 53 -11.48 3.23 2.43
N GLN A 54 -11.52 2.25 3.32
CA GLN A 54 -10.94 0.95 3.06
C GLN A 54 -11.64 0.27 1.89
N THR A 55 -10.86 -0.48 1.11
CA THR A 55 -11.37 -1.06 -0.15
C THR A 55 -12.27 -2.27 0.08
N GLU A 56 -12.07 -3.00 1.16
CA GLU A 56 -12.81 -4.24 1.44
C GLU A 56 -13.37 -4.24 2.85
N LEU A 57 -12.48 -4.42 3.84
CA LEU A 57 -12.88 -4.48 5.24
C LEU A 57 -13.07 -3.05 5.75
N LYS A 58 -14.31 -2.60 5.82
CA LYS A 58 -14.59 -1.22 6.24
C LYS A 58 -14.80 -1.16 7.75
N ASP A 59 -13.84 -1.71 8.46
CA ASP A 59 -13.86 -1.83 9.91
C ASP A 59 -13.12 -0.63 10.52
N ASN A 60 -13.77 0.07 11.44
CA ASN A 60 -13.18 1.24 12.09
C ASN A 60 -12.00 0.91 12.99
N SER A 61 -11.82 -0.36 13.34
CA SER A 61 -10.70 -0.79 14.17
C SER A 61 -9.51 -1.26 13.36
N SER A 62 -9.56 -1.17 12.05
CA SER A 62 -8.47 -1.62 11.17
C SER A 62 -7.93 -0.50 10.32
N LEU A 63 -6.72 -0.71 9.82
CA LEU A 63 -6.05 0.18 8.88
C LEU A 63 -5.63 -0.66 7.68
N GLU A 64 -5.90 -0.14 6.50
CA GLU A 64 -5.51 -0.81 5.26
C GLU A 64 -4.28 -0.16 4.65
N ILE A 65 -3.29 -0.98 4.26
CA ILE A 65 -2.25 -0.54 3.34
C ILE A 65 -2.79 -0.82 1.95
N GLU A 66 -3.25 0.23 1.26
CA GLU A 66 -3.76 0.03 -0.08
C GLU A 66 -2.65 -0.14 -1.09
N ARG A 67 -1.59 0.66 -0.98
CA ARG A 67 -0.46 0.60 -1.92
C ARG A 67 0.83 1.00 -1.22
N ILE A 68 1.88 0.25 -1.52
CA ILE A 68 3.26 0.66 -1.27
C ILE A 68 3.94 0.56 -2.64
N TYR A 69 4.45 1.66 -3.13
CA TYR A 69 5.12 1.70 -4.42
C TYR A 69 6.51 2.29 -4.28
N VAL A 70 7.48 1.67 -4.91
CA VAL A 70 8.87 2.13 -4.92
C VAL A 70 9.38 2.06 -6.35
N LEU A 71 10.06 3.10 -6.82
CA LEU A 71 10.70 3.09 -8.12
C LEU A 71 11.64 1.90 -8.21
N LYS A 72 11.64 1.23 -9.36
CA LYS A 72 12.39 -0.01 -9.56
C LYS A 72 13.87 0.14 -9.22
N GLU A 73 14.49 1.26 -9.59
CA GLU A 73 15.91 1.50 -9.33
C GLU A 73 16.25 1.59 -7.85
N PHE A 74 15.23 1.76 -7.00
CA PHE A 74 15.40 1.80 -5.54
C PHE A 74 14.94 0.52 -4.86
N HIS A 75 14.58 -0.51 -5.63
CA HIS A 75 14.27 -1.82 -5.06
C HIS A 75 15.54 -2.40 -4.41
N GLY A 76 15.38 -3.06 -3.27
CA GLY A 76 16.51 -3.60 -2.53
C GLY A 76 17.25 -2.58 -1.68
N LYS A 77 16.83 -1.31 -1.70
CA LYS A 77 17.46 -0.25 -0.89
C LYS A 77 16.61 0.12 0.33
N LYS A 78 15.72 -0.77 0.72
CA LYS A 78 14.89 -0.66 1.94
C LYS A 78 13.92 0.51 1.95
N VAL A 79 13.60 1.10 0.80
CA VAL A 79 12.60 2.16 0.73
C VAL A 79 11.22 1.61 1.08
N GLY A 80 10.89 0.43 0.55
CA GLY A 80 9.63 -0.22 0.90
C GLY A 80 9.52 -0.52 2.39
N GLN A 81 10.63 -0.92 3.02
CA GLN A 81 10.65 -1.17 4.46
C GLN A 81 10.37 0.11 5.24
N VAL A 82 10.95 1.23 4.83
CA VAL A 82 10.71 2.52 5.49
C VAL A 82 9.24 2.91 5.39
N LEU A 83 8.65 2.76 4.20
CA LEU A 83 7.22 3.06 4.01
C LEU A 83 6.33 2.11 4.81
N TYR A 84 6.69 0.83 4.85
CA TYR A 84 5.98 -0.16 5.65
C TYR A 84 6.05 0.19 7.14
N ASP A 85 7.25 0.54 7.63
CA ASP A 85 7.42 0.91 9.03
C ASP A 85 6.58 2.12 9.40
N LYS A 86 6.44 3.06 8.47
CA LYS A 86 5.56 4.22 8.66
C LYS A 86 4.11 3.79 8.87
N ALA A 87 3.64 2.85 8.06
CA ALA A 87 2.28 2.33 8.20
C ALA A 87 2.06 1.67 9.57
N ILE A 88 3.04 0.90 10.03
CA ILE A 88 2.97 0.25 11.34
C ILE A 88 2.93 1.30 12.45
N ASP A 89 3.77 2.34 12.37
CA ASP A 89 3.77 3.41 13.36
C ASP A 89 2.41 4.10 13.43
N ILE A 90 1.81 4.37 12.29
CA ILE A 90 0.49 5.01 12.23
C ILE A 90 -0.57 4.09 12.84
N ALA A 91 -0.52 2.79 12.54
CA ALA A 91 -1.45 1.82 13.11
C ALA A 91 -1.36 1.81 14.64
N LYS A 92 -0.15 1.90 15.17
CA LYS A 92 0.06 1.97 16.63
C LYS A 92 -0.45 3.29 17.21
N GLN A 93 -0.16 4.41 16.55
CA GLN A 93 -0.60 5.72 17.01
C GLN A 93 -2.12 5.86 17.02
N THR A 94 -2.78 5.28 16.03
CA THR A 94 -4.24 5.34 15.92
C THR A 94 -4.92 4.23 16.72
N LYS A 95 -4.14 3.37 17.38
CA LYS A 95 -4.65 2.26 18.17
C LYS A 95 -5.53 1.31 17.38
N SER A 96 -5.14 1.07 16.13
CA SER A 96 -5.82 0.09 15.30
C SER A 96 -5.61 -1.30 15.88
N ASP A 97 -6.64 -2.16 15.81
CA ASP A 97 -6.52 -3.53 16.29
C ASP A 97 -5.65 -4.37 15.37
N TYR A 98 -5.77 -4.13 14.07
CA TYR A 98 -4.95 -4.82 13.10
C TYR A 98 -4.77 -3.96 11.85
N ILE A 99 -3.75 -4.32 11.08
CA ILE A 99 -3.48 -3.72 9.77
C ILE A 99 -3.60 -4.83 8.73
N TRP A 100 -4.17 -4.52 7.57
CA TRP A 100 -4.39 -5.53 6.55
C TRP A 100 -4.05 -4.98 5.17
N LEU A 101 -3.91 -5.89 4.22
CA LEU A 101 -3.62 -5.56 2.83
C LEU A 101 -4.07 -6.68 1.92
N GLY A 102 -4.17 -6.38 0.62
CA GLY A 102 -4.35 -7.37 -0.41
C GLY A 102 -3.09 -7.44 -1.26
N VAL A 103 -2.65 -8.63 -1.58
CA VAL A 103 -1.47 -8.82 -2.40
C VAL A 103 -1.77 -9.87 -3.48
N TRP A 104 -1.34 -9.56 -4.72
CA TRP A 104 -1.54 -10.48 -5.84
C TRP A 104 -0.87 -11.82 -5.56
N GLU A 105 -1.61 -12.92 -5.76
CA GLU A 105 -1.11 -14.27 -5.43
C GLU A 105 0.14 -14.63 -6.24
N LYS A 106 0.31 -14.01 -7.43
CA LYS A 106 1.47 -14.25 -8.28
C LYS A 106 2.64 -13.31 -7.97
N ASN A 107 2.61 -12.65 -6.83
CA ASN A 107 3.70 -11.81 -6.36
C ASN A 107 4.33 -12.44 -5.11
N PRO A 108 5.09 -13.54 -5.27
CA PRO A 108 5.65 -14.26 -4.12
C PRO A 108 6.63 -13.44 -3.32
N ARG A 109 7.31 -12.49 -3.96
CA ARG A 109 8.26 -11.62 -3.28
C ARG A 109 7.57 -10.74 -2.23
N ALA A 110 6.44 -10.14 -2.61
CA ALA A 110 5.67 -9.32 -1.68
C ALA A 110 5.05 -10.18 -0.58
N ILE A 111 4.50 -11.33 -0.94
CA ILE A 111 3.91 -12.25 0.05
C ILE A 111 4.94 -12.63 1.10
N LYS A 112 6.14 -13.01 0.67
CA LYS A 112 7.22 -13.38 1.60
C LYS A 112 7.63 -12.21 2.49
N PHE A 113 7.67 -11.00 1.93
CA PHE A 113 7.99 -9.81 2.70
C PHE A 113 7.00 -9.62 3.84
N TYR A 114 5.70 -9.72 3.54
CA TYR A 114 4.68 -9.55 4.56
C TYR A 114 4.67 -10.70 5.57
N GLU A 115 4.85 -11.94 5.11
CA GLU A 115 4.95 -13.09 6.02
C GLU A 115 6.13 -12.94 6.96
N LYS A 116 7.28 -12.48 6.45
CA LYS A 116 8.47 -12.23 7.26
C LYS A 116 8.20 -11.20 8.34
N ASN A 117 7.32 -10.25 8.08
CA ASN A 117 6.96 -9.21 9.02
C ASN A 117 5.78 -9.60 9.92
N GLY A 118 5.33 -10.84 9.86
CA GLY A 118 4.31 -11.36 10.76
C GLY A 118 2.89 -11.38 10.22
N PHE A 119 2.69 -10.98 8.99
CA PHE A 119 1.36 -11.02 8.39
C PHE A 119 0.94 -12.46 8.12
N VAL A 120 -0.35 -12.72 8.26
CA VAL A 120 -0.94 -14.04 8.04
C VAL A 120 -2.09 -13.89 7.03
N ALA A 121 -2.13 -14.79 6.06
CA ALA A 121 -3.23 -14.81 5.09
C ALA A 121 -4.51 -15.20 5.82
N PHE A 122 -5.62 -14.51 5.51
CA PHE A 122 -6.90 -14.82 6.14
C PHE A 122 -8.05 -14.93 5.14
N ASP A 123 -7.88 -14.46 3.91
CA ASP A 123 -8.94 -14.53 2.91
C ASP A 123 -8.35 -14.35 1.52
N LYS A 124 -9.18 -14.49 0.51
CA LYS A 124 -8.84 -14.23 -0.89
C LYS A 124 -9.94 -13.42 -1.53
N HIS A 125 -9.56 -12.56 -2.46
CA HIS A 125 -10.51 -11.79 -3.24
C HIS A 125 -10.20 -11.95 -4.71
N ILE A 126 -11.22 -12.25 -5.51
CA ILE A 126 -11.09 -12.46 -6.95
C ILE A 126 -11.64 -11.23 -7.67
N PHE A 127 -10.78 -10.59 -8.47
CA PHE A 127 -11.16 -9.46 -9.29
C PHE A 127 -11.28 -9.90 -10.74
N LYS A 128 -12.29 -9.43 -11.44
CA LYS A 128 -12.40 -9.63 -12.88
C LYS A 128 -11.85 -8.40 -13.59
N LEU A 129 -10.83 -8.60 -14.43
CA LEU A 129 -10.23 -7.56 -15.25
C LEU A 129 -10.46 -7.94 -16.71
N GLY A 130 -11.61 -7.51 -17.27
CA GLY A 130 -12.00 -7.93 -18.60
C GLY A 130 -12.28 -9.43 -18.62
N ASN A 131 -11.53 -10.17 -19.45
CA ASN A 131 -11.64 -11.63 -19.53
C ASN A 131 -10.71 -12.35 -18.57
N ASP A 132 -9.86 -11.62 -17.85
CA ASP A 132 -8.91 -12.17 -16.92
C ASP A 132 -9.42 -12.09 -15.50
N LYS A 133 -8.92 -12.99 -14.66
CA LYS A 133 -9.19 -12.98 -13.23
C LYS A 133 -7.89 -12.78 -12.48
N GLN A 134 -7.90 -11.89 -11.50
CA GLN A 134 -6.78 -11.72 -10.59
C GLN A 134 -7.23 -12.09 -9.18
N THR A 135 -6.45 -12.93 -8.52
CA THR A 135 -6.72 -13.30 -7.14
C THR A 135 -5.74 -12.60 -6.22
N ASP A 136 -6.25 -11.84 -5.28
CA ASP A 136 -5.45 -11.23 -4.24
C ASP A 136 -5.61 -12.02 -2.95
N ILE A 137 -4.49 -12.22 -2.27
CA ILE A 137 -4.47 -12.82 -0.94
C ILE A 137 -4.59 -11.69 0.06
N MET A 138 -5.57 -11.76 0.94
CA MET A 138 -5.74 -10.79 2.00
C MET A 138 -4.95 -11.23 3.21
N MET A 139 -4.08 -10.38 3.70
CA MET A 139 -3.19 -10.66 4.83
C MET A 139 -3.39 -9.61 5.92
N ARG A 140 -3.18 -10.02 7.16
CA ARG A 140 -3.32 -9.09 8.29
C ARG A 140 -2.26 -9.34 9.34
N LEU A 141 -1.99 -8.29 10.10
CA LEU A 141 -1.10 -8.31 11.23
C LEU A 141 -1.83 -7.68 12.42
N LYS A 142 -1.90 -8.40 13.52
CA LYS A 142 -2.49 -7.85 14.73
C LYS A 142 -1.55 -6.81 15.31
N ILE A 143 -2.10 -5.62 15.59
CA ILE A 143 -1.39 -4.51 16.21
C ILE A 143 -1.85 -4.42 17.65
N GLY A 144 -0.98 -4.09 18.54
CA GLY A 144 -1.36 -3.91 19.92
C GLY A 144 -1.38 -5.23 20.70
N GLY A 145 -0.90 -5.18 21.90
CA GLY A 145 -0.81 -6.32 22.77
C GLY A 145 -1.99 -6.41 23.72
N HIS A 146 -3.17 -6.28 23.18
CA HIS A 146 -4.37 -6.29 24.02
C HIS A 146 -4.75 -7.67 24.46
#